data_819de728b29f94d92d2808ea5873d3a2
#
_entry.id   819de728b29f94d92d2808ea5873d3a2
#
_cell.length_a   1.000
_cell.length_b   1.000
_cell.length_c   1.000
_cell.angle_alpha   90.00
_cell.angle_beta   90.00
_cell.angle_gamma   90.00
#
_symmetry.space_group_name_H-M   'P 1'
#
loop_
_entity.id
_entity.type
_entity.pdbx_description
1 polymer ?
#
loop_
_entity_poly.entity_id
_entity_poly.type
_entity_poly.pdbx_seq_one_letter_code
_entity_poly.pdbx_strand_id
1 'polypeptide(L)'
;MGKVVVFTNPKTVDFELYDDRPLESHEVRLKTLYSGISAGTELTAYRGSNPYLHKQWDPTRKLFIPGDQTSLTYPVSGWGYEEVGEVIELGSEVKDVSISDVIFGTWGHRTHHIVEESYARDRLQARSLDAIFGIFSQIGAIAINGVHDARIRIGETVAVFGMGTLGQIVGQLARRSGAKVVGVDRFEKRLEIALQSGAADVVLNASNTEVAEHIRSMTDNRGADIAIEVTGSTLALQQAVRSVAYSSKVIAMGFFQGEASGLFLGEEFHHNRVNIVGSQISGSDPELTYRWNRLRLIQSFMRLQADGLIDLKPIISHVIPFDDAGEAFRILDEEPEKALQVVLDFTKT
;
A
#
# COMPACT_ATOMS: atom_id res chain seq x y z
N MET A 1 9.51 -28.47 -4.91
CA MET A 1 10.55 -27.43 -5.01
C MET A 1 9.87 -26.12 -5.37
N GLY A 2 10.00 -25.13 -4.53
CA GLY A 2 9.39 -23.80 -4.72
C GLY A 2 10.37 -22.83 -5.40
N LYS A 3 9.82 -21.67 -5.82
CA LYS A 3 10.55 -20.61 -6.52
C LYS A 3 10.16 -19.25 -5.91
N VAL A 4 11.11 -18.39 -5.64
CA VAL A 4 10.90 -17.08 -5.04
C VAL A 4 11.63 -15.98 -5.82
N VAL A 5 11.03 -14.79 -5.94
CA VAL A 5 11.67 -13.62 -6.55
C VAL A 5 12.80 -13.12 -5.64
N VAL A 6 13.92 -12.80 -6.27
CA VAL A 6 15.13 -12.25 -5.61
C VAL A 6 15.63 -11.04 -6.37
N PHE A 7 15.93 -9.97 -5.66
CA PHE A 7 16.73 -8.87 -6.22
C PHE A 7 18.20 -9.18 -5.95
N THR A 8 18.94 -9.59 -6.97
CA THR A 8 20.37 -9.93 -6.84
C THR A 8 21.23 -8.69 -6.75
N ASN A 9 20.82 -7.61 -7.39
CA ASN A 9 21.43 -6.28 -7.38
C ASN A 9 20.35 -5.24 -7.67
N PRO A 10 20.64 -3.93 -7.54
CA PRO A 10 19.72 -2.90 -8.00
C PRO A 10 19.26 -3.14 -9.45
N LYS A 11 17.95 -3.06 -9.67
CA LYS A 11 17.27 -3.26 -10.96
C LYS A 11 17.48 -4.65 -11.61
N THR A 12 17.88 -5.63 -10.81
CA THR A 12 18.11 -7.00 -11.31
C THR A 12 17.22 -7.98 -10.54
N VAL A 13 16.25 -8.54 -11.25
CA VAL A 13 15.33 -9.57 -10.74
C VAL A 13 15.78 -10.94 -11.22
N ASP A 14 15.81 -11.90 -10.33
CA ASP A 14 16.11 -13.30 -10.57
C ASP A 14 15.23 -14.19 -9.67
N PHE A 15 15.43 -15.49 -9.73
CA PHE A 15 14.68 -16.45 -8.94
C PHE A 15 15.62 -17.37 -8.15
N GLU A 16 15.24 -17.62 -6.92
CA GLU A 16 15.87 -18.63 -6.07
C GLU A 16 14.93 -19.82 -5.90
N LEU A 17 15.48 -21.03 -6.00
CA LEU A 17 14.75 -22.27 -5.74
C LEU A 17 14.90 -22.62 -4.25
N TYR A 18 13.81 -23.10 -3.66
CA TYR A 18 13.81 -23.58 -2.28
C TYR A 18 13.05 -24.91 -2.14
N ASP A 19 13.44 -25.71 -1.16
CA ASP A 19 12.75 -26.93 -0.85
C ASP A 19 11.56 -26.70 0.09
N ASP A 20 10.44 -27.29 -0.25
CA ASP A 20 9.27 -27.31 0.62
C ASP A 20 9.48 -28.33 1.75
N ARG A 21 9.52 -27.88 2.99
CA ARG A 21 9.56 -28.79 4.14
C ARG A 21 8.20 -29.50 4.33
N PRO A 22 8.16 -30.68 4.97
CA PRO A 22 6.90 -31.29 5.40
C PRO A 22 6.10 -30.36 6.32
N LEU A 23 4.78 -30.53 6.32
CA LEU A 23 3.90 -29.82 7.25
C LEU A 23 4.01 -30.38 8.67
N GLU A 24 3.90 -29.52 9.66
CA GLU A 24 3.54 -29.91 11.03
C GLU A 24 2.04 -30.18 11.13
N SER A 25 1.60 -30.80 12.24
CA SER A 25 0.23 -31.31 12.37
C SER A 25 -0.86 -30.20 12.25
N HIS A 26 -0.54 -28.99 12.57
CA HIS A 26 -1.45 -27.83 12.62
C HIS A 26 -1.18 -26.78 11.54
N GLU A 27 -0.36 -27.14 10.53
CA GLU A 27 -0.02 -26.25 9.43
C GLU A 27 -0.79 -26.55 8.16
N VAL A 28 -0.87 -25.56 7.30
CA VAL A 28 -1.40 -25.69 5.93
C VAL A 28 -0.40 -25.17 4.91
N ARG A 29 -0.35 -25.82 3.74
CA ARG A 29 0.44 -25.34 2.60
C ARG A 29 -0.44 -24.59 1.64
N LEU A 30 -0.02 -23.41 1.27
CA LEU A 30 -0.63 -22.56 0.28
C LEU A 30 0.15 -22.65 -1.03
N LYS A 31 -0.56 -22.76 -2.16
CA LYS A 31 -0.06 -22.43 -3.49
C LYS A 31 -0.48 -21.00 -3.80
N THR A 32 0.48 -20.13 -4.08
CA THR A 32 0.20 -18.75 -4.47
C THR A 32 -0.56 -18.73 -5.80
N LEU A 33 -1.64 -17.97 -5.86
CA LEU A 33 -2.41 -17.72 -7.07
C LEU A 33 -2.00 -16.38 -7.70
N TYR A 34 -1.96 -15.35 -6.89
CA TYR A 34 -1.57 -14.00 -7.32
C TYR A 34 -0.74 -13.30 -6.24
N SER A 35 0.12 -12.38 -6.68
CA SER A 35 0.87 -11.51 -5.80
C SER A 35 0.93 -10.11 -6.39
N GLY A 36 0.46 -9.11 -5.64
CA GLY A 36 0.54 -7.69 -6.01
C GLY A 36 1.94 -7.13 -5.75
N ILE A 37 2.38 -6.20 -6.56
CA ILE A 37 3.63 -5.49 -6.33
C ILE A 37 3.32 -4.12 -5.73
N SER A 38 3.84 -3.87 -4.54
CA SER A 38 3.73 -2.58 -3.85
C SER A 38 4.80 -1.60 -4.35
N ALA A 39 4.44 -0.83 -5.38
CA ALA A 39 5.37 0.08 -6.04
C ALA A 39 6.06 1.07 -5.08
N GLY A 40 5.37 1.56 -4.04
CA GLY A 40 5.95 2.49 -3.06
C GLY A 40 7.03 1.88 -2.18
N THR A 41 6.94 0.60 -1.84
CA THR A 41 7.85 -0.09 -0.93
C THR A 41 8.85 -0.96 -1.68
N GLU A 42 8.39 -1.80 -2.59
CA GLU A 42 9.25 -2.82 -3.20
C GLU A 42 10.21 -2.23 -4.23
N LEU A 43 9.80 -1.20 -4.97
CA LEU A 43 10.72 -0.48 -5.85
C LEU A 43 11.89 0.17 -5.09
N THR A 44 11.78 0.40 -3.78
CA THR A 44 12.92 0.92 -3.00
C THR A 44 14.07 -0.08 -2.92
N ALA A 45 13.76 -1.36 -2.70
CA ALA A 45 14.76 -2.43 -2.74
C ALA A 45 15.19 -2.72 -4.19
N TYR A 46 14.26 -2.75 -5.13
CA TYR A 46 14.59 -2.91 -6.55
C TYR A 46 15.53 -1.82 -7.08
N ARG A 47 15.32 -0.54 -6.72
CA ARG A 47 16.18 0.60 -7.12
C ARG A 47 17.45 0.75 -6.31
N GLY A 48 17.58 0.12 -5.16
CA GLY A 48 18.68 0.33 -4.22
C GLY A 48 18.57 1.59 -3.37
N SER A 49 17.38 2.21 -3.29
CA SER A 49 17.13 3.45 -2.54
C SER A 49 16.58 3.23 -1.13
N ASN A 50 16.32 1.97 -0.73
CA ASN A 50 15.76 1.68 0.58
C ASN A 50 16.75 2.06 1.69
N PRO A 51 16.33 2.85 2.70
CA PRO A 51 17.23 3.26 3.79
C PRO A 51 17.84 2.08 4.56
N TYR A 52 17.21 0.93 4.59
CA TYR A 52 17.74 -0.30 5.21
C TYR A 52 18.96 -0.87 4.48
N LEU A 53 19.20 -0.51 3.23
CA LEU A 53 20.41 -0.84 2.47
C LEU A 53 21.63 0.02 2.87
N HIS A 54 21.38 1.13 3.57
CA HIS A 54 22.40 2.14 3.89
C HIS A 54 22.57 2.40 5.39
N LYS A 55 21.62 1.93 6.21
CA LYS A 55 21.60 2.15 7.66
C LYS A 55 21.02 0.92 8.37
N GLN A 56 21.43 0.72 9.62
CA GLN A 56 20.82 -0.27 10.50
C GLN A 56 19.60 0.32 11.21
N TRP A 57 18.46 -0.37 11.15
CA TRP A 57 17.31 -0.07 12.00
C TRP A 57 17.43 -0.81 13.33
N ASP A 58 17.45 -0.08 14.45
CA ASP A 58 17.34 -0.65 15.80
C ASP A 58 15.87 -0.67 16.25
N PRO A 59 15.22 -1.83 16.29
CA PRO A 59 13.80 -1.92 16.66
C PRO A 59 13.52 -1.64 18.14
N THR A 60 14.55 -1.76 19.00
CA THR A 60 14.43 -1.48 20.43
C THR A 60 14.47 0.02 20.70
N ARG A 61 15.42 0.72 20.10
CA ARG A 61 15.57 2.17 20.23
C ARG A 61 14.67 2.95 19.26
N LYS A 62 14.16 2.28 18.21
CA LYS A 62 13.42 2.90 17.09
C LYS A 62 14.21 4.02 16.39
N LEU A 63 15.48 3.74 16.11
CA LEU A 63 16.43 4.67 15.49
C LEU A 63 17.12 4.00 14.30
N PHE A 64 17.39 4.80 13.26
CA PHE A 64 18.37 4.44 12.25
C PHE A 64 19.77 4.77 12.76
N ILE A 65 20.64 3.75 12.85
CA ILE A 65 22.01 3.88 13.34
C ILE A 65 22.95 4.01 12.13
N PRO A 66 23.73 5.10 12.04
CA PRO A 66 24.78 5.23 11.04
C PRO A 66 25.89 4.22 11.33
N GLY A 67 26.52 3.68 10.27
CA GLY A 67 27.67 2.76 10.40
C GLY A 67 27.74 1.82 9.21
N ASP A 68 28.68 0.86 9.29
CA ASP A 68 28.93 -0.12 8.22
C ASP A 68 27.91 -1.28 8.21
N GLN A 69 27.09 -1.42 9.26
CA GLN A 69 26.04 -2.42 9.32
C GLN A 69 24.74 -1.87 8.72
N THR A 70 24.06 -2.70 7.95
CA THR A 70 22.79 -2.38 7.30
C THR A 70 21.74 -3.43 7.67
N SER A 71 20.46 -3.05 7.66
CA SER A 71 19.36 -3.98 7.95
C SER A 71 18.94 -4.81 6.73
N LEU A 72 19.38 -4.44 5.55
CA LEU A 72 19.09 -5.11 4.30
C LEU A 72 20.37 -5.16 3.45
N THR A 73 20.59 -6.29 2.78
CA THR A 73 21.74 -6.49 1.86
C THR A 73 21.29 -7.29 0.65
N TYR A 74 21.89 -7.06 -0.51
CA TYR A 74 21.69 -7.93 -1.66
C TYR A 74 22.43 -9.26 -1.49
N PRO A 75 21.85 -10.39 -1.96
CA PRO A 75 20.55 -10.52 -2.61
C PRO A 75 19.37 -10.34 -1.63
N VAL A 76 18.31 -9.63 -2.06
CA VAL A 76 17.09 -9.45 -1.29
C VAL A 76 16.06 -10.45 -1.75
N SER A 77 15.72 -11.44 -0.92
CA SER A 77 14.79 -12.52 -1.22
C SER A 77 13.47 -12.37 -0.46
N GLY A 78 12.37 -12.79 -1.09
CA GLY A 78 11.06 -12.91 -0.45
C GLY A 78 10.40 -11.59 -0.08
N TRP A 79 10.68 -10.51 -0.79
CA TRP A 79 9.95 -9.25 -0.68
C TRP A 79 8.56 -9.37 -1.27
N GLY A 80 7.65 -8.50 -0.84
CA GLY A 80 6.24 -8.52 -1.16
C GLY A 80 5.39 -8.75 0.09
N TYR A 81 4.17 -8.23 0.06
CA TYR A 81 3.21 -8.36 1.16
C TYR A 81 1.75 -8.31 0.70
N GLU A 82 1.50 -8.60 -0.56
CA GLU A 82 0.20 -8.53 -1.22
C GLU A 82 -0.11 -9.86 -1.92
N GLU A 83 -0.26 -10.96 -1.14
CA GLU A 83 -0.41 -12.29 -1.69
C GLU A 83 -1.80 -12.88 -1.43
N VAL A 84 -2.19 -13.77 -2.34
CA VAL A 84 -3.34 -14.66 -2.19
C VAL A 84 -3.00 -16.04 -2.73
N GLY A 85 -3.41 -17.06 -2.02
CA GLY A 85 -3.12 -18.46 -2.38
C GLY A 85 -4.27 -19.40 -2.04
N GLU A 86 -4.19 -20.59 -2.59
CA GLU A 86 -5.13 -21.70 -2.37
C GLU A 86 -4.49 -22.73 -1.44
N VAL A 87 -5.27 -23.28 -0.52
CA VAL A 87 -4.84 -24.38 0.35
C VAL A 87 -4.73 -25.67 -0.48
N ILE A 88 -3.52 -26.25 -0.53
CA ILE A 88 -3.25 -27.47 -1.29
C ILE A 88 -2.88 -28.68 -0.43
N GLU A 89 -2.52 -28.47 0.84
CA GLU A 89 -2.15 -29.55 1.77
C GLU A 89 -2.49 -29.15 3.20
N LEU A 90 -2.94 -30.13 3.99
CA LEU A 90 -3.35 -29.93 5.39
C LEU A 90 -2.53 -30.82 6.32
N GLY A 91 -2.08 -30.29 7.43
CA GLY A 91 -1.57 -31.06 8.56
C GLY A 91 -2.66 -31.91 9.20
N SER A 92 -2.25 -32.98 9.89
CA SER A 92 -3.17 -34.03 10.40
C SER A 92 -4.18 -33.55 11.46
N GLU A 93 -3.95 -32.40 12.10
CA GLU A 93 -4.80 -31.85 13.16
C GLU A 93 -5.60 -30.62 12.70
N VAL A 94 -5.45 -30.18 11.44
CA VAL A 94 -6.19 -29.03 10.87
C VAL A 94 -7.68 -29.36 10.77
N LYS A 95 -8.55 -28.43 11.22
CA LYS A 95 -10.00 -28.60 11.31
C LYS A 95 -10.83 -27.47 10.72
N ASP A 96 -10.32 -26.23 10.80
CA ASP A 96 -11.09 -25.01 10.48
C ASP A 96 -10.85 -24.49 9.05
N VAL A 97 -9.95 -25.16 8.31
CA VAL A 97 -9.58 -24.80 6.94
C VAL A 97 -9.64 -26.05 6.05
N SER A 98 -10.04 -25.88 4.81
CA SER A 98 -10.23 -26.98 3.83
C SER A 98 -9.34 -26.80 2.61
N ILE A 99 -9.05 -27.90 1.89
CA ILE A 99 -8.42 -27.86 0.57
C ILE A 99 -9.27 -26.96 -0.35
N SER A 100 -8.61 -26.17 -1.18
CA SER A 100 -9.18 -25.17 -2.09
C SER A 100 -9.80 -23.93 -1.41
N ASP A 101 -9.65 -23.79 -0.10
CA ASP A 101 -9.95 -22.49 0.52
C ASP A 101 -8.91 -21.45 0.06
N VAL A 102 -9.40 -20.23 -0.22
CA VAL A 102 -8.55 -19.11 -0.66
C VAL A 102 -8.16 -18.28 0.54
N ILE A 103 -6.87 -18.08 0.71
CA ILE A 103 -6.26 -17.36 1.84
C ILE A 103 -5.51 -16.12 1.30
N PHE A 104 -5.80 -14.95 1.83
CA PHE A 104 -5.01 -13.75 1.58
C PHE A 104 -3.97 -13.53 2.68
N GLY A 105 -2.84 -12.90 2.35
CA GLY A 105 -1.82 -12.67 3.37
C GLY A 105 -0.56 -11.97 2.88
N THR A 106 0.54 -12.23 3.58
CA THR A 106 1.83 -11.57 3.35
C THR A 106 2.95 -12.61 3.48
N TRP A 107 3.48 -13.08 2.32
CA TRP A 107 4.56 -14.09 2.31
C TRP A 107 5.60 -13.90 1.21
N GLY A 108 5.53 -12.79 0.48
CA GLY A 108 6.45 -12.46 -0.61
C GLY A 108 6.12 -13.21 -1.91
N HIS A 109 6.77 -12.79 -3.00
CA HIS A 109 6.53 -13.33 -4.34
C HIS A 109 7.13 -14.73 -4.49
N ARG A 110 6.44 -15.76 -3.98
CA ARG A 110 6.87 -17.17 -4.00
C ARG A 110 5.73 -18.12 -4.35
N THR A 111 6.08 -19.27 -4.91
CA THR A 111 5.10 -20.24 -5.41
C THR A 111 4.30 -20.92 -4.31
N HIS A 112 4.92 -21.22 -3.16
CA HIS A 112 4.29 -21.90 -2.03
C HIS A 112 4.65 -21.23 -0.73
N HIS A 113 3.75 -21.34 0.26
CA HIS A 113 4.00 -20.88 1.61
C HIS A 113 3.31 -21.80 2.63
N ILE A 114 3.92 -21.96 3.79
CA ILE A 114 3.35 -22.72 4.90
C ILE A 114 2.94 -21.72 5.99
N VAL A 115 1.72 -21.88 6.48
CA VAL A 115 1.17 -21.06 7.57
C VAL A 115 0.48 -21.91 8.60
N GLU A 116 0.37 -21.42 9.82
CA GLU A 116 -0.46 -21.97 10.88
C GLU A 116 -1.94 -21.97 10.48
N GLU A 117 -2.71 -22.97 10.91
CA GLU A 117 -4.17 -23.03 10.69
C GLU A 117 -4.86 -21.73 11.19
N SER A 118 -4.46 -21.22 12.35
CA SER A 118 -5.00 -19.99 12.91
C SER A 118 -4.80 -18.77 12.00
N TYR A 119 -3.62 -18.66 11.37
CA TYR A 119 -3.36 -17.61 10.38
C TYR A 119 -4.26 -17.73 9.17
N ALA A 120 -4.40 -18.96 8.63
CA ALA A 120 -5.23 -19.23 7.45
C ALA A 120 -6.72 -18.97 7.74
N ARG A 121 -7.24 -19.51 8.86
CA ARG A 121 -8.63 -19.28 9.31
C ARG A 121 -8.98 -17.79 9.41
N ASP A 122 -8.11 -16.99 10.00
CA ASP A 122 -8.33 -15.57 10.21
C ASP A 122 -8.26 -14.75 8.90
N ARG A 123 -7.82 -15.37 7.79
CA ARG A 123 -7.62 -14.76 6.47
C ARG A 123 -8.32 -15.49 5.32
N LEU A 124 -9.35 -16.23 5.64
CA LEU A 124 -10.22 -16.84 4.63
C LEU A 124 -10.89 -15.74 3.79
N GLN A 125 -10.73 -15.87 2.47
CA GLN A 125 -11.39 -14.96 1.53
C GLN A 125 -12.84 -15.36 1.31
N ALA A 126 -13.73 -14.36 1.23
CA ALA A 126 -15.12 -14.63 0.88
C ALA A 126 -15.23 -15.25 -0.52
N ARG A 127 -16.01 -16.32 -0.66
CA ARG A 127 -16.18 -17.06 -1.94
C ARG A 127 -16.83 -16.24 -3.05
N SER A 128 -17.49 -15.11 -2.70
CA SER A 128 -18.07 -14.19 -3.66
C SER A 128 -17.05 -13.26 -4.31
N LEU A 129 -15.81 -13.25 -3.83
CA LEU A 129 -14.75 -12.38 -4.30
C LEU A 129 -13.76 -13.18 -5.14
N ASP A 130 -13.43 -12.69 -6.35
CA ASP A 130 -12.40 -13.32 -7.17
C ASP A 130 -11.07 -13.34 -6.42
N ALA A 131 -10.31 -14.44 -6.53
CA ALA A 131 -9.08 -14.64 -5.78
C ALA A 131 -8.08 -13.47 -5.90
N ILE A 132 -7.95 -12.91 -7.11
CA ILE A 132 -7.01 -11.80 -7.37
C ILE A 132 -7.19 -10.61 -6.43
N PHE A 133 -8.40 -10.36 -5.93
CA PHE A 133 -8.66 -9.24 -5.02
C PHE A 133 -8.10 -9.44 -3.60
N GLY A 134 -7.66 -10.66 -3.26
CA GLY A 134 -6.97 -10.93 -2.00
C GLY A 134 -5.66 -10.18 -1.82
N ILE A 135 -5.00 -9.82 -2.92
CA ILE A 135 -3.75 -9.02 -2.91
C ILE A 135 -3.91 -7.68 -2.21
N PHE A 136 -5.11 -7.10 -2.23
CA PHE A 136 -5.36 -5.80 -1.63
C PHE A 136 -5.55 -5.82 -0.11
N SER A 137 -5.48 -6.97 0.54
CA SER A 137 -5.74 -7.12 1.97
C SER A 137 -4.86 -6.23 2.85
N GLN A 138 -3.56 -6.22 2.59
CA GLN A 138 -2.60 -5.45 3.40
C GLN A 138 -2.58 -3.97 3.03
N ILE A 139 -2.56 -3.63 1.72
CA ILE A 139 -2.58 -2.22 1.30
C ILE A 139 -3.90 -1.54 1.67
N GLY A 140 -4.99 -2.29 1.69
CA GLY A 140 -6.28 -1.81 2.19
C GLY A 140 -6.28 -1.52 3.69
N ALA A 141 -5.59 -2.37 4.49
CA ALA A 141 -5.39 -2.09 5.92
C ALA A 141 -4.56 -0.82 6.15
N ILE A 142 -3.51 -0.60 5.32
CA ILE A 142 -2.71 0.64 5.32
C ILE A 142 -3.62 1.84 5.03
N ALA A 143 -4.48 1.73 4.02
CA ALA A 143 -5.41 2.79 3.64
C ALA A 143 -6.42 3.13 4.76
N ILE A 144 -7.04 2.10 5.40
CA ILE A 144 -7.93 2.31 6.55
C ILE A 144 -7.18 3.00 7.68
N ASN A 145 -5.94 2.57 8.00
CA ASN A 145 -5.15 3.18 9.05
C ASN A 145 -4.92 4.67 8.80
N GLY A 146 -4.55 5.05 7.57
CA GLY A 146 -4.38 6.46 7.20
C GLY A 146 -5.66 7.29 7.30
N VAL A 147 -6.80 6.71 6.92
CA VAL A 147 -8.11 7.36 7.06
C VAL A 147 -8.50 7.51 8.55
N HIS A 148 -8.17 6.55 9.40
CA HIS A 148 -8.34 6.67 10.85
C HIS A 148 -7.47 7.78 11.44
N ASP A 149 -6.18 7.86 11.07
CA ASP A 149 -5.27 8.94 11.52
C ASP A 149 -5.75 10.31 11.01
N ALA A 150 -6.38 10.34 9.84
CA ALA A 150 -7.01 11.54 9.29
C ALA A 150 -8.19 12.04 10.14
N ARG A 151 -8.91 11.16 10.85
CA ARG A 151 -10.07 11.51 11.69
C ARG A 151 -11.12 12.33 10.93
N ILE A 152 -11.43 11.90 9.71
CA ILE A 152 -12.34 12.59 8.79
C ILE A 152 -13.72 12.74 9.42
N ARG A 153 -14.33 13.91 9.27
CA ARG A 153 -15.72 14.19 9.65
C ARG A 153 -16.57 14.40 8.43
N ILE A 154 -17.86 14.08 8.57
CA ILE A 154 -18.85 14.27 7.49
C ILE A 154 -18.86 15.73 7.06
N GLY A 155 -18.76 15.96 5.73
CA GLY A 155 -18.80 17.29 5.12
C GLY A 155 -17.44 17.96 4.97
N GLU A 156 -16.33 17.35 5.45
CA GLU A 156 -14.98 17.86 5.25
C GLU A 156 -14.51 17.66 3.80
N THR A 157 -13.65 18.58 3.33
CA THR A 157 -12.91 18.45 2.08
C THR A 157 -11.56 17.82 2.36
N VAL A 158 -11.28 16.70 1.71
CA VAL A 158 -10.01 15.96 1.84
C VAL A 158 -9.26 15.97 0.52
N ALA A 159 -8.02 16.46 0.53
CA ALA A 159 -7.13 16.42 -0.63
C ALA A 159 -6.20 15.20 -0.54
N VAL A 160 -6.24 14.30 -1.53
CA VAL A 160 -5.39 13.10 -1.60
C VAL A 160 -4.33 13.32 -2.65
N PHE A 161 -3.07 13.41 -2.21
CA PHE A 161 -1.90 13.61 -3.06
C PHE A 161 -1.28 12.27 -3.45
N GLY A 162 -1.40 11.91 -4.72
CA GLY A 162 -1.05 10.64 -5.31
C GLY A 162 -2.28 9.75 -5.51
N MET A 163 -2.64 9.51 -6.78
CA MET A 163 -3.73 8.62 -7.18
C MET A 163 -3.19 7.29 -7.75
N GLY A 164 -2.09 6.78 -7.17
CA GLY A 164 -1.64 5.40 -7.34
C GLY A 164 -2.56 4.42 -6.61
N THR A 165 -2.19 3.14 -6.53
CA THR A 165 -3.02 2.10 -5.88
C THR A 165 -3.49 2.50 -4.49
N LEU A 166 -2.58 2.94 -3.61
CA LEU A 166 -2.93 3.37 -2.26
C LEU A 166 -3.88 4.59 -2.27
N GLY A 167 -3.61 5.60 -3.11
CA GLY A 167 -4.43 6.81 -3.18
C GLY A 167 -5.84 6.56 -3.68
N GLN A 168 -6.01 5.65 -4.65
CA GLN A 168 -7.33 5.21 -5.12
C GLN A 168 -8.16 4.58 -3.99
N ILE A 169 -7.52 3.76 -3.15
CA ILE A 169 -8.19 3.11 -2.02
C ILE A 169 -8.50 4.14 -0.92
N VAL A 170 -7.53 4.99 -0.56
CA VAL A 170 -7.71 6.08 0.44
C VAL A 170 -8.85 7.01 0.02
N GLY A 171 -8.91 7.41 -1.24
CA GLY A 171 -9.96 8.28 -1.75
C GLY A 171 -11.36 7.66 -1.61
N GLN A 172 -11.54 6.40 -2.00
CA GLN A 172 -12.79 5.68 -1.83
C GLN A 172 -13.19 5.58 -0.35
N LEU A 173 -12.25 5.28 0.54
CA LEU A 173 -12.51 5.19 1.98
C LEU A 173 -12.84 6.56 2.59
N ALA A 174 -12.14 7.63 2.18
CA ALA A 174 -12.41 9.00 2.63
C ALA A 174 -13.81 9.46 2.24
N ARG A 175 -14.24 9.19 0.99
CA ARG A 175 -15.62 9.48 0.56
C ARG A 175 -16.66 8.72 1.39
N ARG A 176 -16.41 7.45 1.71
CA ARG A 176 -17.29 6.66 2.57
C ARG A 176 -17.32 7.15 4.01
N SER A 177 -16.26 7.85 4.44
CA SER A 177 -16.24 8.55 5.73
C SER A 177 -17.00 9.89 5.69
N GLY A 178 -17.57 10.26 4.55
CA GLY A 178 -18.40 11.47 4.36
C GLY A 178 -17.64 12.69 3.87
N ALA A 179 -16.41 12.53 3.38
CA ALA A 179 -15.62 13.61 2.81
C ALA A 179 -16.01 13.89 1.34
N LYS A 180 -15.83 15.15 0.92
CA LYS A 180 -15.61 15.52 -0.47
C LYS A 180 -14.13 15.37 -0.79
N VAL A 181 -13.78 14.51 -1.76
CA VAL A 181 -12.39 14.19 -2.08
C VAL A 181 -11.91 14.92 -3.32
N VAL A 182 -10.76 15.60 -3.19
CA VAL A 182 -9.98 16.17 -4.29
C VAL A 182 -8.76 15.27 -4.51
N GLY A 183 -8.74 14.54 -5.63
CA GLY A 183 -7.62 13.69 -6.02
C GLY A 183 -6.57 14.48 -6.80
N VAL A 184 -5.30 14.36 -6.41
CA VAL A 184 -4.18 15.06 -7.04
C VAL A 184 -3.15 14.04 -7.55
N ASP A 185 -2.80 14.08 -8.83
CA ASP A 185 -1.72 13.29 -9.43
C ASP A 185 -1.14 14.07 -10.61
N ARG A 186 0.01 13.63 -11.11
CA ARG A 186 0.62 14.16 -12.33
C ARG A 186 0.23 13.38 -13.59
N PHE A 187 -0.30 12.18 -13.43
CA PHE A 187 -0.67 11.27 -14.51
C PHE A 187 -2.18 11.26 -14.77
N GLU A 188 -2.57 11.71 -15.96
CA GLU A 188 -3.98 11.85 -16.35
C GLU A 188 -4.76 10.55 -16.19
N LYS A 189 -4.21 9.43 -16.66
CA LYS A 189 -4.85 8.11 -16.55
C LYS A 189 -5.23 7.74 -15.11
N ARG A 190 -4.42 8.10 -14.11
CA ARG A 190 -4.71 7.85 -12.70
C ARG A 190 -5.85 8.72 -12.19
N LEU A 191 -5.93 9.95 -12.68
CA LEU A 191 -7.01 10.89 -12.37
C LEU A 191 -8.34 10.44 -12.99
N GLU A 192 -8.32 9.96 -14.23
CA GLU A 192 -9.50 9.36 -14.88
C GLU A 192 -10.03 8.15 -14.10
N ILE A 193 -9.14 7.24 -13.70
CA ILE A 193 -9.50 6.07 -12.87
C ILE A 193 -10.06 6.51 -11.52
N ALA A 194 -9.53 7.57 -10.91
CA ALA A 194 -10.02 8.09 -9.64
C ALA A 194 -11.47 8.58 -9.71
N LEU A 195 -11.85 9.21 -10.82
CA LEU A 195 -13.24 9.61 -11.07
C LEU A 195 -14.11 8.38 -11.33
N GLN A 196 -13.67 7.44 -12.16
CA GLN A 196 -14.43 6.24 -12.54
C GLN A 196 -14.69 5.31 -11.36
N SER A 197 -13.67 5.05 -10.53
CA SER A 197 -13.76 4.19 -9.34
C SER A 197 -14.48 4.86 -8.17
N GLY A 198 -14.78 6.14 -8.29
CA GLY A 198 -15.31 6.93 -7.18
C GLY A 198 -14.31 7.22 -6.07
N ALA A 199 -13.01 7.24 -6.38
CA ALA A 199 -11.97 7.61 -5.43
C ALA A 199 -11.87 9.12 -5.22
N ALA A 200 -12.33 9.93 -6.17
CA ALA A 200 -12.36 11.39 -6.06
C ALA A 200 -13.66 11.97 -6.62
N ASP A 201 -14.10 13.11 -6.09
CA ASP A 201 -15.20 13.92 -6.61
C ASP A 201 -14.69 14.95 -7.63
N VAL A 202 -13.46 15.42 -7.44
CA VAL A 202 -12.76 16.36 -8.31
C VAL A 202 -11.30 15.88 -8.43
N VAL A 203 -10.68 16.10 -9.56
CA VAL A 203 -9.27 15.77 -9.80
C VAL A 203 -8.48 16.97 -10.27
N LEU A 204 -7.22 17.04 -9.88
CA LEU A 204 -6.28 18.09 -10.27
C LEU A 204 -4.99 17.46 -10.78
N ASN A 205 -4.57 17.86 -11.99
CA ASN A 205 -3.31 17.45 -12.55
C ASN A 205 -2.20 18.40 -12.08
N ALA A 206 -1.33 17.91 -11.20
CA ALA A 206 -0.24 18.69 -10.61
C ALA A 206 0.86 19.09 -11.61
N SER A 207 0.85 18.57 -12.84
CA SER A 207 1.81 18.94 -13.88
C SER A 207 1.46 20.26 -14.56
N ASN A 208 0.20 20.71 -14.48
CA ASN A 208 -0.31 21.87 -15.19
C ASN A 208 -1.22 22.77 -14.35
N THR A 209 -1.36 22.50 -13.04
CA THR A 209 -2.24 23.25 -12.14
C THR A 209 -1.49 23.65 -10.88
N GLU A 210 -1.67 24.89 -10.45
CA GLU A 210 -1.25 25.35 -9.12
C GLU A 210 -2.22 24.79 -8.07
N VAL A 211 -1.90 23.58 -7.58
CA VAL A 211 -2.81 22.72 -6.79
C VAL A 211 -3.32 23.44 -5.55
N ALA A 212 -2.43 24.07 -4.77
CA ALA A 212 -2.80 24.74 -3.53
C ALA A 212 -3.76 25.92 -3.75
N GLU A 213 -3.52 26.73 -4.77
CA GLU A 213 -4.38 27.85 -5.13
C GLU A 213 -5.75 27.36 -5.60
N HIS A 214 -5.77 26.28 -6.40
CA HIS A 214 -7.01 25.71 -6.89
C HIS A 214 -7.87 25.12 -5.75
N ILE A 215 -7.26 24.37 -4.83
CA ILE A 215 -7.96 23.85 -3.65
C ILE A 215 -8.51 24.98 -2.79
N ARG A 216 -7.75 26.07 -2.58
CA ARG A 216 -8.23 27.24 -1.85
C ARG A 216 -9.41 27.91 -2.55
N SER A 217 -9.36 28.08 -3.87
CA SER A 217 -10.47 28.66 -4.63
C SER A 217 -11.77 27.85 -4.53
N MET A 218 -11.66 26.51 -4.44
CA MET A 218 -12.80 25.61 -4.28
C MET A 218 -13.37 25.57 -2.85
N THR A 219 -12.70 26.17 -1.89
CA THR A 219 -13.00 26.13 -0.45
C THR A 219 -13.11 27.53 0.17
N ASP A 220 -13.55 28.50 -0.61
CA ASP A 220 -13.70 29.92 -0.19
C ASP A 220 -12.41 30.47 0.43
N ASN A 221 -11.26 30.16 -0.15
CA ASN A 221 -9.89 30.50 0.29
C ASN A 221 -9.48 29.89 1.65
N ARG A 222 -10.28 29.02 2.23
CA ARG A 222 -9.98 28.36 3.50
C ARG A 222 -8.88 27.30 3.38
N GLY A 223 -8.87 26.54 2.31
CA GLY A 223 -8.07 25.31 2.09
C GLY A 223 -8.83 24.05 2.48
N ALA A 224 -8.28 22.89 2.13
CA ALA A 224 -8.84 21.59 2.51
C ALA A 224 -8.79 21.39 4.03
N ASP A 225 -9.78 20.67 4.57
CA ASP A 225 -9.82 20.35 6.00
C ASP A 225 -8.70 19.37 6.38
N ILE A 226 -8.33 18.49 5.47
CA ILE A 226 -7.28 17.49 5.64
C ILE A 226 -6.59 17.28 4.29
N ALA A 227 -5.28 17.03 4.31
CA ALA A 227 -4.57 16.46 3.17
C ALA A 227 -4.00 15.08 3.56
N ILE A 228 -4.01 14.15 2.61
CA ILE A 228 -3.40 12.82 2.77
C ILE A 228 -2.38 12.66 1.65
N GLU A 229 -1.10 12.55 2.02
CA GLU A 229 0.02 12.40 1.10
C GLU A 229 0.44 10.93 1.05
N VAL A 230 0.34 10.31 -0.13
CA VAL A 230 0.64 8.88 -0.33
C VAL A 230 1.74 8.62 -1.37
N THR A 231 2.37 9.67 -1.90
CA THR A 231 3.40 9.51 -2.95
C THR A 231 4.80 9.25 -2.39
N GLY A 232 5.09 9.74 -1.17
CA GLY A 232 6.43 9.80 -0.62
C GLY A 232 7.33 10.86 -1.28
N SER A 233 6.74 11.80 -2.02
CA SER A 233 7.44 12.94 -2.63
C SER A 233 7.41 14.15 -1.70
N THR A 234 8.57 14.71 -1.39
CA THR A 234 8.66 15.94 -0.58
C THR A 234 8.01 17.13 -1.26
N LEU A 235 8.02 17.18 -2.61
CA LEU A 235 7.33 18.20 -3.37
C LEU A 235 5.80 18.08 -3.25
N ALA A 236 5.27 16.85 -3.27
CA ALA A 236 3.85 16.62 -3.04
C ALA A 236 3.46 16.93 -1.58
N LEU A 237 4.31 16.60 -0.62
CA LEU A 237 4.13 16.99 0.78
C LEU A 237 4.09 18.51 0.96
N GLN A 238 4.97 19.26 0.28
CA GLN A 238 4.93 20.72 0.29
C GLN A 238 3.61 21.26 -0.28
N GLN A 239 3.14 20.71 -1.39
CA GLN A 239 1.84 21.10 -1.95
C GLN A 239 0.67 20.74 -1.00
N ALA A 240 0.75 19.62 -0.32
CA ALA A 240 -0.24 19.22 0.69
C ALA A 240 -0.27 20.23 1.86
N VAL A 241 0.90 20.65 2.36
CA VAL A 241 1.01 21.67 3.42
C VAL A 241 0.40 23.01 2.98
N ARG A 242 0.66 23.45 1.74
CA ARG A 242 0.11 24.70 1.19
C ARG A 242 -1.41 24.66 0.99
N SER A 243 -1.96 23.46 0.80
CA SER A 243 -3.36 23.24 0.42
C SER A 243 -4.33 23.19 1.61
N VAL A 244 -3.85 22.91 2.81
CA VAL A 244 -4.73 22.75 3.98
C VAL A 244 -5.09 24.05 4.66
N ALA A 245 -6.20 24.02 5.39
CA ALA A 245 -6.70 25.15 6.17
C ALA A 245 -5.80 25.43 7.39
N TYR A 246 -6.00 26.58 8.00
CA TYR A 246 -5.30 26.98 9.23
C TYR A 246 -5.54 25.97 10.36
N SER A 247 -4.46 25.61 11.06
CA SER A 247 -4.44 24.59 12.14
C SER A 247 -4.90 23.19 11.73
N SER A 248 -4.91 22.91 10.44
CA SER A 248 -5.25 21.59 9.89
C SER A 248 -4.06 20.64 9.86
N LYS A 249 -4.26 19.45 9.32
CA LYS A 249 -3.24 18.41 9.30
C LYS A 249 -3.01 17.82 7.90
N VAL A 250 -1.79 17.36 7.70
CA VAL A 250 -1.36 16.53 6.57
C VAL A 250 -1.01 15.15 7.11
N ILE A 251 -1.65 14.12 6.62
CA ILE A 251 -1.35 12.73 6.93
C ILE A 251 -0.31 12.23 5.93
N ALA A 252 0.92 12.05 6.39
CA ALA A 252 2.03 11.58 5.58
C ALA A 252 2.09 10.05 5.64
N MET A 253 1.55 9.39 4.60
CA MET A 253 1.55 7.94 4.45
C MET A 253 2.63 7.45 3.49
N GLY A 254 3.12 8.34 2.62
CA GLY A 254 4.15 8.01 1.64
C GLY A 254 5.46 7.61 2.32
N PHE A 255 6.23 6.72 1.67
CA PHE A 255 7.56 6.34 2.15
C PHE A 255 8.61 7.30 1.60
N PHE A 256 8.96 8.31 2.38
CA PHE A 256 9.98 9.32 2.04
C PHE A 256 11.38 8.72 2.22
N GLN A 257 12.08 8.44 1.12
CA GLN A 257 13.34 7.67 1.15
C GLN A 257 14.60 8.53 1.20
N GLY A 258 14.51 9.80 0.82
CA GLY A 258 15.64 10.71 0.67
C GLY A 258 15.57 11.92 1.59
N GLU A 259 16.43 12.89 1.31
CA GLU A 259 16.38 14.18 1.97
C GLU A 259 15.10 14.94 1.63
N ALA A 260 14.61 15.72 2.58
CA ALA A 260 13.38 16.50 2.41
C ALA A 260 13.62 17.79 1.59
N SER A 261 14.24 17.66 0.41
CA SER A 261 14.47 18.79 -0.50
C SER A 261 13.16 19.35 -1.01
N GLY A 262 13.01 20.67 -1.00
CA GLY A 262 11.80 21.36 -1.45
C GLY A 262 10.65 21.42 -0.43
N LEU A 263 10.90 21.08 0.83
CA LEU A 263 9.97 21.26 1.94
C LEU A 263 10.36 22.52 2.74
N PHE A 264 9.49 23.53 2.74
CA PHE A 264 9.75 24.84 3.33
C PHE A 264 8.95 25.03 4.63
N LEU A 265 9.53 24.61 5.76
CA LEU A 265 8.85 24.65 7.06
C LEU A 265 8.71 26.06 7.65
N GLY A 266 9.44 27.05 7.14
CA GLY A 266 9.31 28.47 7.55
C GLY A 266 8.14 29.21 6.90
N GLU A 267 7.47 28.61 5.94
CA GLU A 267 6.38 29.21 5.16
C GLU A 267 5.00 28.78 5.69
N GLU A 268 4.14 28.21 4.84
CA GLU A 268 2.75 27.83 5.19
C GLU A 268 2.67 26.87 6.38
N PHE A 269 3.63 25.96 6.52
CA PHE A 269 3.68 25.05 7.68
C PHE A 269 3.68 25.87 8.99
N HIS A 270 4.61 26.83 9.11
CA HIS A 270 4.74 27.66 10.32
C HIS A 270 3.57 28.63 10.47
N HIS A 271 3.28 29.41 9.40
CA HIS A 271 2.30 30.48 9.46
C HIS A 271 0.87 30.00 9.63
N ASN A 272 0.53 28.83 9.04
CA ASN A 272 -0.81 28.23 9.14
C ASN A 272 -0.91 27.20 10.27
N ARG A 273 0.12 27.00 11.11
CA ARG A 273 0.12 26.02 12.21
C ARG A 273 -0.24 24.60 11.73
N VAL A 274 0.25 24.19 10.57
CA VAL A 274 -0.05 22.87 9.98
C VAL A 274 0.59 21.76 10.83
N ASN A 275 -0.13 20.67 11.03
CA ASN A 275 0.40 19.46 11.66
C ASN A 275 0.72 18.43 10.59
N ILE A 276 1.95 17.93 10.52
CA ILE A 276 2.32 16.76 9.70
C ILE A 276 2.33 15.54 10.61
N VAL A 277 1.46 14.56 10.30
CA VAL A 277 1.29 13.33 11.07
C VAL A 277 1.79 12.17 10.25
N GLY A 278 2.83 11.46 10.71
CA GLY A 278 3.29 10.23 10.10
C GLY A 278 2.29 9.11 10.34
N SER A 279 1.79 8.49 9.27
CA SER A 279 0.87 7.35 9.34
C SER A 279 1.56 6.10 8.78
N GLN A 280 1.88 5.16 9.65
CA GLN A 280 2.58 3.92 9.33
C GLN A 280 1.90 2.74 10.03
N ILE A 281 1.66 1.65 9.28
CA ILE A 281 0.83 0.49 9.68
C ILE A 281 1.36 -0.30 10.91
N SER A 282 2.58 -0.06 11.38
CA SER A 282 3.07 -0.65 12.62
C SER A 282 2.37 -0.13 13.88
N GLY A 283 1.61 0.96 13.75
CA GLY A 283 0.78 1.55 14.80
C GLY A 283 -0.51 2.11 14.23
N SER A 284 -1.49 2.28 15.09
CA SER A 284 -2.77 2.96 14.81
C SER A 284 -2.89 4.21 15.66
N ASP A 285 -3.82 5.10 15.32
CA ASP A 285 -4.18 6.24 16.15
C ASP A 285 -4.30 5.79 17.63
N PRO A 286 -3.57 6.41 18.57
CA PRO A 286 -3.58 6.02 19.99
C PRO A 286 -4.98 5.93 20.61
N GLU A 287 -5.93 6.75 20.15
CA GLU A 287 -7.31 6.72 20.60
C GLU A 287 -8.11 5.52 20.08
N LEU A 288 -7.57 4.77 19.11
CA LEU A 288 -8.21 3.61 18.50
C LEU A 288 -7.55 2.28 18.86
N THR A 289 -6.34 2.27 19.45
CA THR A 289 -5.57 1.05 19.74
C THR A 289 -6.29 0.04 20.62
N TYR A 290 -7.20 0.48 21.48
CA TYR A 290 -8.00 -0.41 22.35
C TYR A 290 -9.02 -1.26 21.57
N ARG A 291 -9.37 -0.90 20.36
CA ARG A 291 -10.39 -1.58 19.54
C ARG A 291 -9.94 -1.92 18.11
N TRP A 292 -8.79 -1.41 17.65
CA TRP A 292 -8.26 -1.67 16.33
C TRP A 292 -6.85 -2.27 16.42
N ASN A 293 -6.65 -3.35 15.67
CA ASN A 293 -5.35 -3.96 15.43
C ASN A 293 -5.22 -4.28 13.93
N ARG A 294 -4.04 -4.69 13.51
CA ARG A 294 -3.74 -4.97 12.10
C ARG A 294 -4.69 -6.00 11.48
N LEU A 295 -5.01 -7.09 12.20
CA LEU A 295 -5.92 -8.12 11.70
C LEU A 295 -7.33 -7.56 11.46
N ARG A 296 -7.85 -6.77 12.39
CA ARG A 296 -9.16 -6.14 12.24
C ARG A 296 -9.20 -5.15 11.07
N LEU A 297 -8.11 -4.39 10.82
CA LEU A 297 -8.01 -3.50 9.65
C LEU A 297 -8.09 -4.31 8.37
N ILE A 298 -7.31 -5.41 8.26
CA ILE A 298 -7.32 -6.31 7.11
C ILE A 298 -8.73 -6.89 6.88
N GLN A 299 -9.32 -7.51 7.89
CA GLN A 299 -10.63 -8.14 7.79
C GLN A 299 -11.73 -7.12 7.45
N SER A 300 -11.65 -5.89 7.99
CA SER A 300 -12.59 -4.82 7.66
C SER A 300 -12.49 -4.41 6.20
N PHE A 301 -11.27 -4.28 5.68
CA PHE A 301 -11.08 -3.96 4.27
C PHE A 301 -11.59 -5.07 3.33
N MET A 302 -11.27 -6.33 3.63
CA MET A 302 -11.74 -7.47 2.85
C MET A 302 -13.27 -7.59 2.86
N ARG A 303 -13.92 -7.24 3.98
CA ARG A 303 -15.38 -7.16 4.06
C ARG A 303 -15.94 -6.06 3.17
N LEU A 304 -15.35 -4.85 3.19
CA LEU A 304 -15.79 -3.75 2.31
C LEU A 304 -15.71 -4.12 0.84
N GLN A 305 -14.69 -4.91 0.44
CA GLN A 305 -14.61 -5.44 -0.92
C GLN A 305 -15.73 -6.46 -1.20
N ALA A 306 -15.92 -7.44 -0.30
CA ALA A 306 -16.93 -8.48 -0.46
C ALA A 306 -18.36 -7.92 -0.53
N ASP A 307 -18.62 -6.81 0.19
CA ASP A 307 -19.88 -6.08 0.18
C ASP A 307 -20.02 -5.15 -1.06
N GLY A 308 -19.05 -5.14 -1.99
CA GLY A 308 -19.07 -4.29 -3.18
C GLY A 308 -18.97 -2.79 -2.88
N LEU A 309 -18.45 -2.44 -1.71
CA LEU A 309 -18.34 -1.06 -1.27
C LEU A 309 -17.07 -0.37 -1.75
N ILE A 310 -16.07 -1.10 -2.20
CA ILE A 310 -14.81 -0.59 -2.76
C ILE A 310 -14.64 -1.22 -4.14
N ASP A 311 -14.39 -0.40 -5.17
CA ASP A 311 -14.12 -0.85 -6.53
C ASP A 311 -12.62 -0.84 -6.80
N LEU A 312 -12.03 -2.04 -6.88
CA LEU A 312 -10.61 -2.25 -7.14
C LEU A 312 -10.32 -2.75 -8.57
N LYS A 313 -11.36 -3.11 -9.31
CA LYS A 313 -11.17 -3.67 -10.65
C LYS A 313 -10.46 -2.69 -11.61
N PRO A 314 -10.79 -1.39 -11.65
CA PRO A 314 -10.09 -0.44 -12.52
C PRO A 314 -8.64 -0.17 -12.11
N ILE A 315 -8.26 -0.54 -10.88
CA ILE A 315 -6.93 -0.28 -10.33
C ILE A 315 -5.92 -1.31 -10.83
N ILE A 316 -6.34 -2.55 -11.14
CA ILE A 316 -5.46 -3.58 -11.68
C ILE A 316 -5.14 -3.22 -13.15
N SER A 317 -3.92 -2.74 -13.37
CA SER A 317 -3.48 -2.29 -14.70
C SER A 317 -2.80 -3.39 -15.51
N HIS A 318 -2.08 -4.30 -14.85
CA HIS A 318 -1.34 -5.38 -15.48
C HIS A 318 -1.44 -6.66 -14.66
N VAL A 319 -1.58 -7.81 -15.37
CA VAL A 319 -1.47 -9.14 -14.81
C VAL A 319 -0.40 -9.86 -15.64
N ILE A 320 0.74 -10.13 -15.05
CA ILE A 320 1.96 -10.60 -15.70
C ILE A 320 2.30 -11.98 -15.15
N PRO A 321 2.66 -12.98 -15.98
CA PRO A 321 3.11 -14.28 -15.50
C PRO A 321 4.25 -14.13 -14.48
N PHE A 322 4.24 -14.95 -13.42
CA PHE A 322 5.27 -14.93 -12.39
C PHE A 322 6.69 -15.06 -12.94
N ASP A 323 6.88 -15.87 -13.98
CA ASP A 323 8.19 -16.05 -14.62
C ASP A 323 8.72 -14.78 -15.31
N ASP A 324 7.84 -13.82 -15.59
CA ASP A 324 8.17 -12.50 -16.16
C ASP A 324 8.24 -11.39 -15.09
N ALA A 325 8.51 -11.74 -13.82
CA ALA A 325 8.55 -10.76 -12.71
C ALA A 325 9.50 -9.58 -12.98
N GLY A 326 10.63 -9.81 -13.67
CA GLY A 326 11.55 -8.74 -14.06
C GLY A 326 10.88 -7.65 -14.90
N GLU A 327 10.01 -8.02 -15.84
CA GLU A 327 9.23 -7.08 -16.67
C GLU A 327 8.18 -6.33 -15.83
N ALA A 328 7.57 -6.99 -14.84
CA ALA A 328 6.61 -6.35 -13.94
C ALA A 328 7.26 -5.21 -13.13
N PHE A 329 8.45 -5.44 -12.58
CA PHE A 329 9.22 -4.40 -11.86
C PHE A 329 9.71 -3.30 -12.80
N ARG A 330 10.14 -3.65 -14.04
CA ARG A 330 10.56 -2.67 -15.04
C ARG A 330 9.42 -1.72 -15.41
N ILE A 331 8.23 -2.23 -15.69
CA ILE A 331 7.05 -1.41 -16.03
C ILE A 331 6.73 -0.41 -14.90
N LEU A 332 6.76 -0.86 -13.66
CA LEU A 332 6.50 0.02 -12.50
C LEU A 332 7.57 1.10 -12.32
N ASP A 333 8.83 0.79 -12.66
CA ASP A 333 9.96 1.72 -12.53
C ASP A 333 10.06 2.72 -13.68
N GLU A 334 9.88 2.25 -14.93
CA GLU A 334 10.19 3.00 -16.15
C GLU A 334 8.94 3.56 -16.84
N GLU A 335 7.75 2.98 -16.59
CA GLU A 335 6.50 3.36 -17.25
C GLU A 335 5.38 3.67 -16.23
N PRO A 336 5.67 4.45 -15.16
CA PRO A 336 4.73 4.65 -14.03
C PRO A 336 3.42 5.34 -14.45
N GLU A 337 3.38 6.02 -15.60
CA GLU A 337 2.17 6.63 -16.17
C GLU A 337 1.19 5.58 -16.71
N LYS A 338 1.67 4.37 -17.05
CA LYS A 338 0.85 3.27 -17.57
C LYS A 338 0.40 2.31 -16.48
N ALA A 339 1.06 2.33 -15.32
CA ALA A 339 0.89 1.35 -14.27
C ALA A 339 0.22 1.92 -13.00
N LEU A 340 -0.74 1.15 -12.46
CA LEU A 340 -1.24 1.28 -11.09
C LEU A 340 -0.86 0.02 -10.30
N GLN A 341 -1.80 -0.92 -10.13
CA GLN A 341 -1.49 -2.21 -9.54
C GLN A 341 -1.00 -3.17 -10.61
N VAL A 342 0.22 -3.64 -10.47
CA VAL A 342 0.78 -4.74 -11.24
C VAL A 342 0.72 -6.00 -10.41
N VAL A 343 0.26 -7.08 -11.01
CA VAL A 343 0.01 -8.38 -10.36
C VAL A 343 0.81 -9.45 -11.04
N LEU A 344 1.51 -10.27 -10.27
CA LEU A 344 2.13 -11.51 -10.73
C LEU A 344 1.12 -12.65 -10.68
N ASP A 345 0.94 -13.33 -11.80
CA ASP A 345 0.04 -14.47 -11.98
C ASP A 345 0.81 -15.79 -11.87
N PHE A 346 0.51 -16.56 -10.82
CA PHE A 346 1.11 -17.87 -10.55
C PHE A 346 0.24 -19.03 -11.08
N THR A 347 -0.93 -18.76 -11.63
CA THR A 347 -1.86 -19.81 -12.09
C THR A 347 -1.38 -20.51 -13.35
N LYS A 348 -0.41 -19.92 -14.04
CA LYS A 348 0.18 -20.39 -15.30
C LYS A 348 1.58 -21.01 -15.12
N THR A 349 2.04 -21.14 -13.89
CA THR A 349 3.34 -21.76 -13.54
C THR A 349 3.20 -23.22 -13.19
#